data_c5823e14938af0eb95e9cebd5ebc854c
#
_entry.id   c5823e14938af0eb95e9cebd5ebc854c
#
_cell.length_a   1.000
_cell.length_b   1.000
_cell.length_c   1.000
_cell.angle_alpha   90.00
_cell.angle_beta   90.00
_cell.angle_gamma   90.00
#
_symmetry.space_group_name_H-M   'P 1'
#
loop_
_entity.id
_entity.type
_entity.pdbx_description
1 polymer ?
#
loop_
_entity_poly.entity_id
_entity_poly.type
_entity_poly.pdbx_seq_one_letter_code
_entity_poly.pdbx_strand_id
1 'polypeptide(L)'
;MSVLVQGKHRFYSLAGSQVATALEDLSVLAGHSRSKILSSAPSRLRAARTCYDHLAGIVGVSLHDRFQALGWLSAGSKHHDVYDLTAAGMKAFGALGIDLEATRKLRRRFACPCLDWSERRPHVGGALGAALLNVALKRRWVIQDLDSRALGLTRLGRREMVARFGLEV
;
A
#
# COMPACT_ATOMS: atom_id res chain seq x y z
N MET A 1 -19.32 15.74 -0.96
CA MET A 1 -18.71 14.44 -0.65
C MET A 1 -18.41 13.76 -1.96
N SER A 2 -17.20 13.24 -2.16
CA SER A 2 -16.80 12.44 -3.32
C SER A 2 -16.63 10.98 -2.91
N VAL A 3 -16.76 10.06 -3.88
CA VAL A 3 -16.67 8.61 -3.65
C VAL A 3 -15.67 8.03 -4.63
N LEU A 4 -14.66 7.34 -4.12
CA LEU A 4 -13.76 6.49 -4.90
C LEU A 4 -14.18 5.03 -4.74
N VAL A 5 -14.46 4.36 -5.85
CA VAL A 5 -14.83 2.93 -5.85
C VAL A 5 -13.64 2.10 -6.33
N GLN A 6 -13.20 1.16 -5.50
CA GLN A 6 -12.16 0.19 -5.86
C GLN A 6 -12.66 -1.24 -5.55
N GLY A 7 -13.09 -1.98 -6.55
CA GLY A 7 -13.69 -3.30 -6.38
C GLY A 7 -14.91 -3.23 -5.47
N LYS A 8 -14.87 -3.92 -4.34
CA LYS A 8 -15.95 -3.93 -3.34
C LYS A 8 -15.90 -2.76 -2.34
N HIS A 9 -14.82 -1.98 -2.35
CA HIS A 9 -14.60 -0.90 -1.41
C HIS A 9 -15.08 0.44 -1.96
N ARG A 10 -15.72 1.23 -1.11
CA ARG A 10 -16.08 2.61 -1.36
C ARG A 10 -15.38 3.50 -0.35
N PHE A 11 -14.60 4.45 -0.84
CA PHE A 11 -13.90 5.43 -0.02
C PHE A 11 -14.59 6.77 -0.20
N TYR A 12 -15.07 7.32 0.90
CA TYR A 12 -15.73 8.62 0.91
C TYR A 12 -14.72 9.70 1.33
N SER A 13 -14.72 10.81 0.63
CA SER A 13 -13.91 11.98 0.98
C SER A 13 -14.76 13.25 0.96
N LEU A 14 -14.31 14.27 1.70
CA LEU A 14 -14.92 15.58 1.67
C LEU A 14 -14.68 16.23 0.32
N ALA A 15 -15.63 17.08 -0.12
CA ALA A 15 -15.58 17.70 -1.44
C ALA A 15 -14.42 18.71 -1.61
N GLY A 16 -13.78 19.13 -0.52
CA GLY A 16 -12.65 20.04 -0.55
C GLY A 16 -12.13 20.39 0.83
N SER A 17 -10.96 21.02 0.87
CA SER A 17 -10.31 21.44 2.11
C SER A 17 -11.13 22.42 2.94
N GLN A 18 -11.87 23.31 2.29
CA GLN A 18 -12.75 24.27 2.98
C GLN A 18 -13.85 23.57 3.79
N VAL A 19 -14.41 22.48 3.27
CA VAL A 19 -15.41 21.68 4.01
C VAL A 19 -14.74 20.97 5.20
N ALA A 20 -13.53 20.48 5.02
CA ALA A 20 -12.76 19.87 6.12
C ALA A 20 -12.48 20.89 7.23
N THR A 21 -12.01 22.09 6.87
CA THR A 21 -11.74 23.17 7.85
C THR A 21 -12.99 23.56 8.61
N ALA A 22 -14.12 23.76 7.92
CA ALA A 22 -15.38 24.10 8.60
C ALA A 22 -15.83 23.03 9.59
N LEU A 23 -15.68 21.75 9.25
CA LEU A 23 -16.00 20.65 10.16
C LEU A 23 -15.03 20.56 11.33
N GLU A 24 -13.74 20.86 11.13
CA GLU A 24 -12.74 20.93 12.19
C GLU A 24 -13.07 22.06 13.17
N ASP A 25 -13.40 23.26 12.67
CA ASP A 25 -13.78 24.41 13.49
C ASP A 25 -15.03 24.11 14.31
N LEU A 26 -16.05 23.50 13.71
CA LEU A 26 -17.24 23.05 14.42
C LEU A 26 -16.92 22.01 15.50
N SER A 27 -15.98 21.10 15.23
CA SER A 27 -15.54 20.09 16.21
C SER A 27 -14.82 20.72 17.39
N VAL A 28 -14.04 21.77 17.17
CA VAL A 28 -13.38 22.53 18.24
C VAL A 28 -14.42 23.24 19.10
N LEU A 29 -15.41 23.90 18.49
CA LEU A 29 -16.53 24.56 19.22
C LEU A 29 -17.36 23.57 20.02
N ALA A 30 -17.52 22.33 19.52
CA ALA A 30 -18.20 21.25 20.22
C ALA A 30 -17.37 20.62 21.35
N GLY A 31 -16.18 21.15 21.65
CA GLY A 31 -15.31 20.65 22.72
C GLY A 31 -14.59 19.33 22.39
N HIS A 32 -14.60 18.90 21.12
CA HIS A 32 -13.85 17.73 20.69
C HIS A 32 -12.39 18.12 20.44
N SER A 33 -11.49 17.55 21.22
CA SER A 33 -10.05 17.65 20.96
C SER A 33 -9.74 17.15 19.54
N ARG A 34 -8.76 17.78 18.86
CA ARG A 34 -8.17 17.29 17.59
C ARG A 34 -7.52 15.91 17.78
N SER A 35 -8.31 14.89 18.09
CA SER A 35 -7.78 13.54 18.07
C SER A 35 -7.59 13.11 16.62
N LYS A 36 -6.36 12.73 16.27
CA LYS A 36 -6.15 11.99 15.03
C LYS A 36 -7.16 10.85 15.01
N ILE A 37 -8.00 10.79 13.98
CA ILE A 37 -8.89 9.65 13.77
C ILE A 37 -7.98 8.45 13.56
N LEU A 38 -7.61 7.79 14.66
CA LEU A 38 -6.88 6.55 14.62
C LEU A 38 -7.86 5.49 14.12
N SER A 39 -7.45 4.74 13.11
CA SER A 39 -8.22 3.58 12.67
C SER A 39 -8.46 2.67 13.88
N SER A 40 -9.71 2.30 14.14
CA SER A 40 -10.10 1.34 15.18
C SER A 40 -9.67 -0.11 14.86
N ALA A 41 -8.96 -0.31 13.75
CA ALA A 41 -8.46 -1.62 13.34
C ALA A 41 -7.43 -2.16 14.34
N PRO A 42 -7.44 -3.48 14.62
CA PRO A 42 -6.41 -4.13 15.42
C PRO A 42 -5.00 -3.77 14.92
N SER A 43 -4.09 -3.50 15.85
CA SER A 43 -2.72 -3.02 15.54
C SER A 43 -1.99 -3.95 14.56
N ARG A 44 -2.15 -5.26 14.70
CA ARG A 44 -1.56 -6.26 13.78
C ARG A 44 -2.06 -6.12 12.33
N LEU A 45 -3.35 -5.84 12.13
CA LEU A 45 -3.93 -5.63 10.80
C LEU A 45 -3.50 -4.29 10.20
N ARG A 46 -3.28 -3.27 11.04
CA ARG A 46 -2.72 -2.01 10.60
C ARG A 46 -1.25 -2.12 10.22
N ALA A 47 -0.47 -2.88 10.99
CA ALA A 47 0.97 -3.04 10.73
C ALA A 47 1.23 -3.66 9.35
N ALA A 48 0.69 -4.83 9.10
CA ALA A 48 0.75 -5.49 7.78
C ALA A 48 -0.39 -6.48 7.61
N ARG A 49 -0.94 -6.55 6.41
CA ARG A 49 -2.01 -7.48 6.04
C ARG A 49 -2.03 -7.75 4.54
N THR A 50 -2.79 -8.75 4.16
CA THR A 50 -3.17 -8.92 2.76
C THR A 50 -4.37 -8.04 2.40
N CYS A 51 -4.31 -7.36 1.27
CA CYS A 51 -5.44 -6.74 0.60
C CYS A 51 -5.70 -7.52 -0.69
N TYR A 52 -6.66 -8.45 -0.65
CA TYR A 52 -6.79 -9.52 -1.64
C TYR A 52 -5.51 -10.37 -1.70
N ASP A 53 -4.65 -10.14 -2.68
CA ASP A 53 -3.45 -10.91 -2.97
C ASP A 53 -2.15 -10.08 -2.93
N HIS A 54 -2.18 -8.89 -2.38
CA HIS A 54 -1.03 -8.00 -2.29
C HIS A 54 -0.87 -7.40 -0.88
N LEU A 55 0.33 -6.86 -0.60
CA LEU A 55 0.73 -6.38 0.72
C LEU A 55 0.14 -5.00 1.00
N ALA A 56 -0.48 -4.83 2.16
CA ALA A 56 -1.14 -3.63 2.62
C ALA A 56 -0.82 -3.32 4.09
N GLY A 57 -1.42 -2.26 4.63
CA GLY A 57 -1.12 -1.72 5.95
C GLY A 57 0.12 -0.82 5.92
N ILE A 58 0.63 -0.48 7.08
CA ILE A 58 1.80 0.40 7.21
C ILE A 58 2.97 -0.09 6.35
N VAL A 59 3.28 -1.38 6.39
CA VAL A 59 4.37 -1.96 5.58
C VAL A 59 4.11 -1.80 4.09
N GLY A 60 2.90 -2.08 3.61
CA GLY A 60 2.55 -1.95 2.20
C GLY A 60 2.62 -0.50 1.70
N VAL A 61 2.13 0.45 2.50
CA VAL A 61 2.17 1.88 2.21
C VAL A 61 3.61 2.40 2.24
N SER A 62 4.40 2.02 3.25
CA SER A 62 5.80 2.45 3.35
C SER A 62 6.64 1.94 2.18
N LEU A 63 6.42 0.70 1.72
CA LEU A 63 7.07 0.18 0.51
C LEU A 63 6.66 0.97 -0.74
N HIS A 64 5.38 1.27 -0.91
CA HIS A 64 4.90 2.07 -2.03
C HIS A 64 5.58 3.45 -2.06
N ASP A 65 5.59 4.17 -0.93
CA ASP A 65 6.22 5.47 -0.84
C ASP A 65 7.70 5.42 -1.15
N ARG A 66 8.35 4.36 -0.66
CA ARG A 66 9.79 4.17 -0.93
C ARG A 66 10.05 3.88 -2.40
N PHE A 67 9.23 3.07 -3.06
CA PHE A 67 9.36 2.82 -4.51
C PHE A 67 9.13 4.10 -5.33
N GLN A 68 8.23 4.96 -4.89
CA GLN A 68 8.06 6.30 -5.48
C GLN A 68 9.31 7.17 -5.26
N ALA A 69 9.80 7.25 -4.03
CA ALA A 69 10.98 8.04 -3.69
C ALA A 69 12.26 7.58 -4.40
N LEU A 70 12.39 6.27 -4.68
CA LEU A 70 13.48 5.70 -5.44
C LEU A 70 13.29 5.84 -6.97
N GLY A 71 12.17 6.40 -7.41
CA GLY A 71 11.85 6.53 -8.83
C GLY A 71 11.67 5.18 -9.53
N TRP A 72 11.22 4.13 -8.82
CA TRP A 72 10.99 2.82 -9.43
C TRP A 72 9.63 2.72 -10.12
N LEU A 73 8.65 3.49 -9.64
CA LEU A 73 7.31 3.59 -10.20
C LEU A 73 7.17 4.91 -10.95
N SER A 74 6.53 4.87 -12.11
CA SER A 74 6.11 6.04 -12.87
C SER A 74 4.60 5.98 -13.10
N ALA A 75 3.98 7.14 -13.31
CA ALA A 75 2.59 7.17 -13.75
C ALA A 75 2.47 6.48 -15.12
N GLY A 76 1.45 5.66 -15.28
CA GLY A 76 1.21 5.00 -16.57
C GLY A 76 0.85 6.00 -17.66
N SER A 77 1.35 5.78 -18.86
CA SER A 77 1.22 6.70 -19.99
C SER A 77 -0.22 6.92 -20.48
N LYS A 78 -1.12 5.99 -20.19
CA LYS A 78 -2.51 6.02 -20.70
C LYS A 78 -3.58 6.27 -19.63
N HIS A 79 -3.29 6.00 -18.39
CA HIS A 79 -4.25 6.14 -17.28
C HIS A 79 -3.51 6.50 -15.99
N HIS A 80 -3.97 7.53 -15.29
CA HIS A 80 -3.42 7.98 -14.01
C HIS A 80 -3.63 6.98 -12.85
N ASP A 81 -4.46 5.95 -13.08
CA ASP A 81 -4.78 4.91 -12.11
C ASP A 81 -3.95 3.62 -12.29
N VAL A 82 -2.85 3.69 -13.05
CA VAL A 82 -1.90 2.60 -13.23
C VAL A 82 -0.47 3.10 -13.04
N TYR A 83 0.39 2.19 -12.60
CA TYR A 83 1.83 2.42 -12.57
C TYR A 83 2.53 1.65 -13.68
N ASP A 84 3.60 2.24 -14.18
CA ASP A 84 4.61 1.57 -14.97
C ASP A 84 5.93 1.54 -14.20
N LEU A 85 6.90 0.75 -14.66
CA LEU A 85 8.23 0.69 -14.06
C LEU A 85 9.21 1.51 -14.88
N THR A 86 10.03 2.27 -14.17
CA THR A 86 11.24 2.87 -14.76
C THR A 86 12.29 1.78 -15.00
N ALA A 87 13.36 2.10 -15.74
CA ALA A 87 14.50 1.20 -15.92
C ALA A 87 15.11 0.78 -14.56
N ALA A 88 15.18 1.70 -13.59
CA ALA A 88 15.64 1.43 -12.23
C ALA A 88 14.68 0.45 -11.52
N GLY A 89 13.38 0.67 -11.65
CA GLY A 89 12.36 -0.22 -11.09
C GLY A 89 12.41 -1.62 -11.69
N MET A 90 12.54 -1.74 -13.01
CA MET A 90 12.69 -3.04 -13.69
C MET A 90 13.89 -3.82 -13.16
N LYS A 91 15.05 -3.15 -13.05
CA LYS A 91 16.27 -3.76 -12.48
C LYS A 91 16.06 -4.19 -11.04
N ALA A 92 15.45 -3.34 -10.20
CA ALA A 92 15.25 -3.59 -8.78
C ALA A 92 14.28 -4.73 -8.51
N PHE A 93 13.11 -4.73 -9.15
CA PHE A 93 12.14 -5.82 -9.00
C PHE A 93 12.64 -7.14 -9.59
N GLY A 94 13.39 -7.10 -10.70
CA GLY A 94 14.09 -8.27 -11.25
C GLY A 94 15.10 -8.85 -10.25
N ALA A 95 15.89 -8.02 -9.60
CA ALA A 95 16.83 -8.43 -8.55
C ALA A 95 16.13 -9.02 -7.29
N LEU A 96 14.88 -8.68 -7.05
CA LEU A 96 14.03 -9.35 -6.07
C LEU A 96 13.55 -10.74 -6.52
N GLY A 97 13.84 -11.16 -7.75
CA GLY A 97 13.39 -12.43 -8.31
C GLY A 97 11.97 -12.40 -8.86
N ILE A 98 11.45 -11.24 -9.20
CA ILE A 98 10.14 -11.10 -9.85
C ILE A 98 10.35 -11.22 -11.35
N ASP A 99 9.69 -12.22 -11.97
CA ASP A 99 9.60 -12.32 -13.43
C ASP A 99 8.61 -11.26 -13.94
N LEU A 100 9.15 -10.13 -14.35
CA LEU A 100 8.35 -8.99 -14.82
C LEU A 100 7.64 -9.28 -16.13
N GLU A 101 8.24 -10.09 -17.00
CA GLU A 101 7.64 -10.46 -18.29
C GLU A 101 6.42 -11.35 -18.09
N ALA A 102 6.55 -12.40 -17.29
CA ALA A 102 5.42 -13.24 -16.92
C ALA A 102 4.34 -12.47 -16.16
N THR A 103 4.75 -11.55 -15.26
CA THR A 103 3.82 -10.71 -14.49
C THR A 103 3.01 -9.79 -15.40
N ARG A 104 3.60 -9.22 -16.46
CA ARG A 104 2.90 -8.37 -17.44
C ARG A 104 1.92 -9.12 -18.34
N LYS A 105 2.16 -10.42 -18.59
CA LYS A 105 1.27 -11.27 -19.41
C LYS A 105 -0.02 -11.69 -18.70
N LEU A 106 -0.13 -11.45 -17.40
CA LEU A 106 -1.34 -11.79 -16.65
C LEU A 106 -2.55 -10.94 -17.11
N ARG A 107 -3.74 -11.56 -17.14
CA ARG A 107 -5.01 -10.92 -17.52
C ARG A 107 -5.55 -9.99 -16.43
N ARG A 108 -4.70 -9.06 -15.93
CA ARG A 108 -5.06 -8.08 -14.90
C ARG A 108 -4.13 -6.87 -15.00
N ARG A 109 -4.49 -5.77 -14.35
CA ARG A 109 -3.61 -4.60 -14.26
C ARG A 109 -2.23 -5.01 -13.77
N PHE A 110 -1.18 -4.54 -14.45
CA PHE A 110 0.19 -4.86 -14.07
C PHE A 110 0.54 -4.29 -12.69
N ALA A 111 0.39 -2.99 -12.50
CA ALA A 111 0.57 -2.32 -11.24
C ALA A 111 -0.39 -1.14 -11.13
N CYS A 112 -0.96 -0.91 -9.96
CA CYS A 112 -1.89 0.18 -9.72
C CYS A 112 -1.86 0.64 -8.27
N PRO A 113 -2.21 1.91 -7.99
CA PRO A 113 -2.46 2.35 -6.63
C PRO A 113 -3.71 1.63 -6.09
N CYS A 114 -3.59 1.02 -4.93
CA CYS A 114 -4.70 0.50 -4.17
C CYS A 114 -4.78 1.27 -2.86
N LEU A 115 -5.87 2.00 -2.61
CA LEU A 115 -5.99 2.84 -1.43
C LEU A 115 -6.12 1.99 -0.17
N ASP A 116 -5.20 2.19 0.77
CA ASP A 116 -5.24 1.52 2.06
C ASP A 116 -6.34 2.13 2.96
N TRP A 117 -7.24 1.29 3.45
CA TRP A 117 -8.37 1.75 4.25
C TRP A 117 -7.98 2.24 5.64
N SER A 118 -6.84 1.76 6.20
CA SER A 118 -6.38 2.18 7.53
C SER A 118 -5.45 3.38 7.48
N GLU A 119 -4.58 3.43 6.46
CA GLU A 119 -3.56 4.48 6.34
C GLU A 119 -4.00 5.62 5.41
N ARG A 120 -5.08 5.42 4.64
CA ARG A 120 -5.65 6.37 3.66
C ARG A 120 -4.63 6.86 2.63
N ARG A 121 -3.68 6.01 2.31
CA ARG A 121 -2.58 6.21 1.36
C ARG A 121 -2.47 4.99 0.46
N PRO A 122 -1.94 5.12 -0.75
CA PRO A 122 -1.86 3.98 -1.66
C PRO A 122 -0.77 2.98 -1.24
N HIS A 123 -1.00 1.71 -1.58
CA HIS A 123 -0.01 0.64 -1.65
C HIS A 123 -0.06 0.01 -3.03
N VAL A 124 0.95 -0.79 -3.39
CA VAL A 124 1.07 -1.38 -4.72
C VAL A 124 0.11 -2.55 -4.87
N GLY A 125 -0.88 -2.39 -5.73
CA GLY A 125 -1.80 -3.43 -6.17
C GLY A 125 -1.44 -3.99 -7.55
N GLY A 126 -2.32 -4.82 -8.10
CA GLY A 126 -2.14 -5.45 -9.41
C GLY A 126 -1.23 -6.67 -9.37
N ALA A 127 -0.79 -7.11 -10.54
CA ALA A 127 0.07 -8.29 -10.69
C ALA A 127 1.43 -8.12 -9.99
N LEU A 128 1.99 -6.91 -10.05
CA LEU A 128 3.26 -6.58 -9.39
C LEU A 128 3.12 -6.65 -7.86
N GLY A 129 2.02 -6.13 -7.29
CA GLY A 129 1.75 -6.21 -5.86
C GLY A 129 1.62 -7.65 -5.37
N ALA A 130 0.94 -8.50 -6.15
CA ALA A 130 0.83 -9.93 -5.88
C ALA A 130 2.19 -10.64 -5.96
N ALA A 131 2.99 -10.34 -6.98
CA ALA A 131 4.32 -10.91 -7.12
C ALA A 131 5.24 -10.51 -5.95
N LEU A 132 5.16 -9.25 -5.50
CA LEU A 132 5.92 -8.75 -4.34
C LEU A 132 5.53 -9.48 -3.05
N LEU A 133 4.22 -9.67 -2.80
CA LEU A 133 3.76 -10.46 -1.65
C LEU A 133 4.27 -11.90 -1.71
N ASN A 134 4.20 -12.53 -2.89
CA ASN A 134 4.71 -13.89 -3.08
C ASN A 134 6.21 -13.99 -2.78
N VAL A 135 7.01 -13.02 -3.20
CA VAL A 135 8.44 -12.95 -2.84
C VAL A 135 8.62 -12.81 -1.35
N ALA A 136 7.87 -11.92 -0.71
CA ALA A 136 7.98 -11.70 0.74
C ALA A 136 7.61 -12.96 1.56
N LEU A 137 6.58 -13.70 1.12
CA LEU A 137 6.20 -14.97 1.74
C LEU A 137 7.24 -16.07 1.49
N LYS A 138 7.67 -16.28 0.25
CA LYS A 138 8.69 -17.30 -0.12
C LYS A 138 10.00 -17.07 0.62
N ARG A 139 10.42 -15.83 0.76
CA ARG A 139 11.65 -15.46 1.49
C ARG A 139 11.45 -15.36 2.99
N ARG A 140 10.26 -15.66 3.49
CA ARG A 140 9.91 -15.55 4.91
C ARG A 140 10.18 -14.16 5.50
N TRP A 141 10.02 -13.12 4.70
CA TRP A 141 10.04 -11.74 5.20
C TRP A 141 8.77 -11.45 6.00
N VAL A 142 7.67 -12.00 5.52
CA VAL A 142 6.40 -12.02 6.23
C VAL A 142 5.87 -13.45 6.37
N ILE A 143 5.10 -13.67 7.41
CA ILE A 143 4.34 -14.91 7.64
C ILE A 143 2.86 -14.55 7.73
N GLN A 144 2.02 -15.42 7.17
CA GLN A 144 0.58 -15.22 7.21
C GLN A 144 0.01 -15.77 8.53
N ASP A 145 -0.88 -15.00 9.14
CA ASP A 145 -1.71 -15.47 10.25
C ASP A 145 -2.74 -16.47 9.71
N LEU A 146 -2.92 -17.59 10.38
CA LEU A 146 -3.84 -18.66 9.95
C LEU A 146 -5.31 -18.23 10.06
N ASP A 147 -5.63 -17.39 11.04
CA ASP A 147 -7.01 -17.04 11.37
C ASP A 147 -7.43 -15.65 10.87
N SER A 148 -6.52 -14.94 10.22
CA SER A 148 -6.80 -13.59 9.75
C SER A 148 -5.98 -13.21 8.52
N ARG A 149 -6.27 -12.02 7.98
CA ARG A 149 -5.47 -11.42 6.89
C ARG A 149 -4.20 -10.74 7.39
N ALA A 150 -3.90 -10.77 8.68
CA ALA A 150 -2.70 -10.15 9.22
C ALA A 150 -1.44 -10.87 8.71
N LEU A 151 -0.40 -10.10 8.51
CA LEU A 151 0.93 -10.58 8.16
C LEU A 151 1.88 -10.20 9.29
N GLY A 152 2.59 -11.18 9.81
CA GLY A 152 3.65 -10.97 10.78
C GLY A 152 4.98 -10.67 10.08
N LEU A 153 5.55 -9.49 10.31
CA LEU A 153 6.88 -9.17 9.81
C LEU A 153 7.95 -9.91 10.66
N THR A 154 8.74 -10.78 10.04
CA THR A 154 9.77 -11.56 10.72
C THR A 154 11.01 -10.72 11.04
N ARG A 155 11.91 -11.23 11.89
CA ARG A 155 13.22 -10.59 12.12
C ARG A 155 14.02 -10.45 10.81
N LEU A 156 13.98 -11.50 9.97
CA LEU A 156 14.61 -11.46 8.65
C LEU A 156 13.95 -10.39 7.79
N GLY A 157 12.61 -10.34 7.77
CA GLY A 157 11.88 -9.34 7.01
C GLY A 157 12.26 -7.91 7.41
N ARG A 158 12.33 -7.60 8.70
CA ARG A 158 12.78 -6.27 9.18
C ARG A 158 14.18 -5.92 8.67
N ARG A 159 15.14 -6.84 8.80
CA ARG A 159 16.50 -6.63 8.27
C ARG A 159 16.50 -6.36 6.77
N GLU A 160 15.74 -7.13 6.01
CA GLU A 160 15.66 -6.97 4.55
C GLU A 160 14.95 -5.67 4.14
N MET A 161 13.94 -5.23 4.91
CA MET A 161 13.29 -3.93 4.69
C MET A 161 14.30 -2.77 4.89
N VAL A 162 15.11 -2.82 5.93
CA VAL A 162 16.18 -1.84 6.14
C VAL A 162 17.24 -1.95 5.05
N ALA A 163 17.79 -3.14 4.81
CA ALA A 163 18.93 -3.32 3.92
C ALA A 163 18.61 -3.00 2.45
N ARG A 164 17.41 -3.37 1.97
CA ARG A 164 17.04 -3.19 0.55
C ARG A 164 16.31 -1.91 0.27
N PHE A 165 15.51 -1.45 1.21
CA PHE A 165 14.61 -0.32 0.98
C PHE A 165 14.88 0.85 1.93
N GLY A 166 15.75 0.70 2.93
CA GLY A 166 15.97 1.74 3.95
C GLY A 166 14.72 2.02 4.79
N LEU A 167 13.89 1.00 5.03
CA LEU A 167 12.63 1.13 5.76
C LEU A 167 12.75 0.51 7.16
N GLU A 168 12.58 1.34 8.18
CA GLU A 168 12.36 0.91 9.56
C GLU A 168 10.85 0.71 9.78
N VAL A 169 10.43 -0.55 9.96
CA VAL A 169 9.02 -0.97 10.09
C VAL A 169 8.83 -2.01 11.19
#